data_aa5e6c30d27e44978ec1ef2422ca6a6b
#
_entry.id   aa5e6c30d27e44978ec1ef2422ca6a6b
#
_cell.length_a   1.000
_cell.length_b   1.000
_cell.length_c   1.000
_cell.angle_alpha   90.00
_cell.angle_beta   90.00
_cell.angle_gamma   90.00
#
_symmetry.space_group_name_H-M   'P 1'
#
loop_
_entity.id
_entity.type
_entity.pdbx_description
1 polymer ?
#
loop_
_entity_poly.entity_id
_entity_poly.type
_entity_poly.pdbx_seq_one_letter_code
_entity_poly.pdbx_strand_id
1 'polypeptide(L)'
;RIKGQDTALERTLDVVKRAVTGMNGLNSSSTGKPKGVLFFAGPTGTGKTETAKALAEKLFGDESTCIRFDMSEYGQSHSDQKLMGAPPGYVGYEAGGQLTNAVKKNPFCILLFDEIEKAHSTILDKFLQILEDGRMTDGQGNTVYFSETIIIFTSNLGIYVKDAFGNREPNVT
;
A
#
# COMPACT_ATOMS: atom_id res chain seq x y z
N ARG A 1 -4.13 21.62 2.23
CA ARG A 1 -4.72 20.76 1.20
C ARG A 1 -5.77 19.81 1.82
N ILE A 2 -5.49 19.22 2.98
CA ILE A 2 -6.39 18.33 3.72
C ILE A 2 -6.86 19.05 4.98
N LYS A 3 -8.18 19.09 5.23
CA LYS A 3 -8.79 19.76 6.38
C LYS A 3 -9.71 18.79 7.13
N GLY A 4 -9.79 18.92 8.47
CA GLY A 4 -10.71 18.17 9.30
C GLY A 4 -10.27 16.74 9.66
N GLN A 5 -8.97 16.40 9.50
CA GLN A 5 -8.39 15.09 9.82
C GLN A 5 -7.09 15.25 10.65
N ASP A 6 -7.05 16.19 11.57
CA ASP A 6 -5.82 16.59 12.25
C ASP A 6 -5.14 15.44 13.00
N THR A 7 -5.89 14.64 13.74
CA THR A 7 -5.34 13.47 14.46
C THR A 7 -4.75 12.41 13.53
N ALA A 8 -5.42 12.13 12.39
CA ALA A 8 -4.92 11.19 11.41
C ALA A 8 -3.65 11.71 10.73
N LEU A 9 -3.59 13.02 10.45
CA LEU A 9 -2.42 13.69 9.88
C LEU A 9 -1.23 13.67 10.85
N GLU A 10 -1.44 13.94 12.14
CA GLU A 10 -0.39 13.87 13.16
C GLU A 10 0.21 12.47 13.26
N ARG A 11 -0.62 11.42 13.36
CA ARG A 11 -0.16 10.03 13.38
C ARG A 11 0.61 9.65 12.11
N THR A 12 0.12 10.10 10.95
CA THR A 12 0.81 9.90 9.68
C THR A 12 2.18 10.56 9.67
N LEU A 13 2.26 11.81 10.14
CA LEU A 13 3.53 12.55 10.25
C LEU A 13 4.52 11.87 11.21
N ASP A 14 4.06 11.28 12.28
CA ASP A 14 4.93 10.56 13.23
C ASP A 14 5.53 9.29 12.60
N VAL A 15 4.75 8.53 11.84
CA VAL A 15 5.28 7.37 11.08
C VAL A 15 6.31 7.83 10.05
N VAL A 16 6.01 8.91 9.34
CA VAL A 16 6.91 9.49 8.35
C VAL A 16 8.21 9.97 8.99
N LYS A 17 8.13 10.70 10.10
CA LYS A 17 9.32 11.15 10.83
C LYS A 17 10.20 9.97 11.22
N ARG A 18 9.64 8.90 11.76
CA ARG A 18 10.38 7.68 12.11
C ARG A 18 11.01 7.02 10.88
N ALA A 19 10.29 6.97 9.76
CA ALA A 19 10.79 6.42 8.50
C ALA A 19 11.99 7.21 7.95
N VAL A 20 11.92 8.55 8.02
CA VAL A 20 12.98 9.45 7.52
C VAL A 20 14.19 9.49 8.45
N THR A 21 13.98 9.48 9.77
CA THR A 21 15.07 9.59 10.76
C THR A 21 15.77 8.26 11.03
N GLY A 22 15.28 7.14 10.48
CA GLY A 22 15.83 5.81 10.79
C GLY A 22 15.63 5.36 12.24
N MET A 23 14.85 6.11 13.01
CA MET A 23 14.56 5.85 14.43
C MET A 23 13.50 4.75 14.62
N ASN A 24 13.52 3.72 13.82
CA ASN A 24 12.87 2.46 14.16
C ASN A 24 13.74 1.82 15.24
N GLY A 25 13.38 2.09 16.49
CA GLY A 25 14.03 1.74 17.75
C GLY A 25 15.30 0.89 17.71
N LEU A 26 16.23 1.20 18.57
CA LEU A 26 17.55 0.58 18.77
C LEU A 26 17.60 -0.98 18.87
N ASN A 27 16.50 -1.68 18.61
CA ASN A 27 16.36 -3.13 18.74
C ASN A 27 15.77 -3.86 17.52
N SER A 28 15.61 -3.23 16.36
CA SER A 28 15.16 -3.99 15.19
C SER A 28 16.29 -4.13 14.18
N SER A 29 16.90 -5.28 14.15
CA SER A 29 17.61 -5.89 13.03
C SER A 29 16.66 -6.10 11.81
N SER A 30 15.83 -5.14 11.49
CA SER A 30 14.89 -5.16 10.36
C SER A 30 15.52 -4.54 9.12
N THR A 31 16.75 -4.95 8.83
CA THR A 31 17.37 -4.72 7.52
C THR A 31 16.51 -5.41 6.46
N GLY A 32 15.75 -4.62 5.72
CA GLY A 32 14.99 -5.12 4.58
C GLY A 32 13.51 -4.73 4.53
N LYS A 33 12.86 -4.51 5.67
CA LYS A 33 11.42 -4.15 5.71
C LYS A 33 11.12 -2.78 5.10
N PRO A 34 9.90 -2.53 4.60
CA PRO A 34 9.48 -1.21 4.12
C PRO A 34 9.73 -0.12 5.17
N LYS A 35 10.11 1.09 4.72
CA LYS A 35 10.37 2.24 5.62
C LYS A 35 9.19 2.62 6.49
N GLY A 36 7.97 2.46 5.99
CA GLY A 36 6.76 2.73 6.74
C GLY A 36 5.58 1.96 6.15
N VAL A 37 4.67 1.57 7.03
CA VAL A 37 3.39 0.95 6.66
C VAL A 37 2.29 1.72 7.36
N LEU A 38 1.31 2.20 6.58
CA LEU A 38 0.16 2.97 7.05
C LEU A 38 -1.12 2.28 6.61
N PHE A 39 -2.13 2.35 7.46
CA PHE A 39 -3.47 1.86 7.14
C PHE A 39 -4.48 2.97 7.35
N PHE A 40 -5.15 3.39 6.27
CA PHE A 40 -6.18 4.41 6.30
C PHE A 40 -7.56 3.76 6.18
N ALA A 41 -8.30 3.75 7.28
CA ALA A 41 -9.71 3.35 7.29
C ALA A 41 -10.58 4.60 7.27
N GLY A 42 -11.62 4.60 6.44
CA GLY A 42 -12.52 5.75 6.36
C GLY A 42 -13.46 5.67 5.16
N PRO A 43 -14.62 6.39 5.18
CA PRO A 43 -15.53 6.45 4.05
C PRO A 43 -14.86 6.93 2.78
N THR A 44 -15.47 6.64 1.63
CA THR A 44 -15.06 7.21 0.36
C THR A 44 -15.15 8.75 0.42
N GLY A 45 -14.18 9.43 -0.19
CA GLY A 45 -14.17 10.90 -0.23
C GLY A 45 -13.54 11.61 0.97
N THR A 46 -13.02 10.87 1.96
CA THR A 46 -12.35 11.47 3.15
C THR A 46 -10.92 11.94 2.91
N GLY A 47 -10.43 11.89 1.67
CA GLY A 47 -9.11 12.40 1.32
C GLY A 47 -7.95 11.40 1.50
N LYS A 48 -8.21 10.09 1.67
CA LYS A 48 -7.17 9.06 1.84
C LYS A 48 -6.11 9.10 0.74
N THR A 49 -6.54 9.11 -0.51
CA THR A 49 -5.65 9.17 -1.70
C THR A 49 -4.90 10.50 -1.77
N GLU A 50 -5.57 11.62 -1.49
CA GLU A 50 -4.93 12.94 -1.48
C GLU A 50 -3.89 13.05 -0.36
N THR A 51 -4.11 12.39 0.78
CA THR A 51 -3.11 12.31 1.86
C THR A 51 -1.85 11.58 1.38
N ALA A 52 -2.00 10.45 0.68
CA ALA A 52 -0.87 9.70 0.15
C ALA A 52 -0.06 10.51 -0.88
N LYS A 53 -0.73 11.23 -1.79
CA LYS A 53 -0.08 12.11 -2.78
C LYS A 53 0.64 13.28 -2.12
N ALA A 54 -0.01 13.96 -1.17
CA ALA A 54 0.61 15.06 -0.44
C ALA A 54 1.84 14.60 0.36
N LEU A 55 1.82 13.36 0.85
CA LEU A 55 2.94 12.73 1.52
C LEU A 55 4.10 12.47 0.54
N ALA A 56 3.81 11.96 -0.66
CA ALA A 56 4.80 11.73 -1.70
C ALA A 56 5.49 13.05 -2.13
N GLU A 57 4.71 14.10 -2.35
CA GLU A 57 5.24 15.43 -2.64
C GLU A 57 6.18 15.94 -1.55
N LYS A 58 5.80 15.75 -0.27
CA LYS A 58 6.61 16.19 0.87
C LYS A 58 7.89 15.38 1.07
N LEU A 59 7.85 14.08 0.83
CA LEU A 59 8.99 13.18 1.08
C LEU A 59 9.96 13.10 -0.08
N PHE A 60 9.43 13.08 -1.28
CA PHE A 60 10.20 12.79 -2.50
C PHE A 60 10.19 13.99 -3.48
N GLY A 61 9.48 15.07 -3.16
CA GLY A 61 9.42 16.28 -3.99
C GLY A 61 8.51 16.19 -5.22
N ASP A 62 7.83 15.06 -5.40
CA ASP A 62 6.96 14.81 -6.56
C ASP A 62 5.81 13.87 -6.18
N GLU A 63 4.56 14.32 -6.37
CA GLU A 63 3.38 13.50 -6.12
C GLU A 63 3.25 12.27 -7.05
N SER A 64 3.94 12.28 -8.20
CA SER A 64 3.98 11.14 -9.14
C SER A 64 4.72 9.93 -8.56
N THR A 65 5.49 10.11 -7.49
CA THR A 65 6.10 9.01 -6.74
C THR A 65 5.10 8.23 -5.87
N CYS A 66 3.85 8.69 -5.76
CA CYS A 66 2.74 7.93 -5.22
C CYS A 66 2.11 7.07 -6.32
N ILE A 67 2.41 5.77 -6.28
CA ILE A 67 1.91 4.80 -7.27
C ILE A 67 0.68 4.12 -6.67
N ARG A 68 -0.47 4.33 -7.31
CA ARG A 68 -1.76 3.80 -6.86
C ARG A 68 -2.10 2.50 -7.58
N PHE A 69 -2.52 1.51 -6.80
CA PHE A 69 -3.11 0.25 -7.25
C PHE A 69 -4.52 0.14 -6.67
N ASP A 70 -5.53 0.11 -7.53
CA ASP A 70 -6.92 -0.09 -7.13
C ASP A 70 -7.20 -1.60 -7.01
N MET A 71 -7.41 -2.08 -5.80
CA MET A 71 -7.57 -3.51 -5.53
C MET A 71 -8.85 -4.09 -6.10
N SER A 72 -9.82 -3.25 -6.50
CA SER A 72 -11.01 -3.72 -7.23
C SER A 72 -10.67 -4.36 -8.59
N GLU A 73 -9.54 -3.98 -9.20
CA GLU A 73 -9.03 -4.57 -10.44
C GLU A 73 -8.32 -5.92 -10.23
N TYR A 74 -8.08 -6.31 -8.99
CA TYR A 74 -7.28 -7.48 -8.59
C TYR A 74 -8.08 -8.47 -7.72
N GLY A 75 -9.39 -8.51 -7.89
CA GLY A 75 -10.30 -9.39 -7.14
C GLY A 75 -10.43 -10.80 -7.67
N GLN A 76 -9.80 -11.14 -8.82
CA GLN A 76 -9.89 -12.47 -9.43
C GLN A 76 -8.68 -13.35 -9.07
N SER A 77 -8.87 -14.68 -9.15
CA SER A 77 -7.77 -15.63 -9.07
C SER A 77 -6.71 -15.32 -10.09
N HIS A 78 -5.55 -15.38 -10.11
CA HIS A 78 -4.50 -14.99 -11.09
C HIS A 78 -4.26 -13.48 -11.22
N SER A 79 -4.97 -12.61 -10.50
CA SER A 79 -4.66 -11.17 -10.47
C SER A 79 -3.28 -10.88 -9.86
N ASP A 80 -2.75 -11.79 -9.04
CA ASP A 80 -1.38 -11.76 -8.54
C ASP A 80 -0.36 -11.75 -9.67
N GLN A 81 -0.59 -12.48 -10.78
CA GLN A 81 0.30 -12.47 -11.96
C GLN A 81 0.37 -11.10 -12.64
N LYS A 82 -0.74 -10.37 -12.69
CA LYS A 82 -0.76 -8.99 -13.20
C LYS A 82 0.09 -8.06 -12.33
N LEU A 83 0.04 -8.26 -11.03
CA LEU A 83 0.73 -7.40 -10.06
C LEU A 83 2.23 -7.76 -9.90
N MET A 84 2.53 -9.05 -9.83
CA MET A 84 3.87 -9.59 -9.49
C MET A 84 4.61 -10.17 -10.70
N GLY A 85 3.94 -10.36 -11.84
CA GLY A 85 4.46 -10.99 -13.05
C GLY A 85 4.00 -12.44 -13.20
N ALA A 86 3.76 -12.84 -14.45
CA ALA A 86 3.41 -14.21 -14.80
C ALA A 86 4.65 -15.12 -14.80
N PRO A 87 4.49 -16.43 -14.50
CA PRO A 87 5.58 -17.38 -14.61
C PRO A 87 5.92 -17.68 -16.09
N PRO A 88 7.10 -18.26 -16.38
CA PRO A 88 7.50 -18.65 -17.73
C PRO A 88 6.44 -19.45 -18.47
N GLY A 89 6.20 -19.13 -19.73
CA GLY A 89 5.23 -19.79 -20.58
C GLY A 89 3.79 -19.28 -20.48
N TYR A 90 3.52 -18.35 -19.59
CA TYR A 90 2.20 -17.71 -19.46
C TYR A 90 2.15 -16.35 -20.17
N VAL A 91 0.94 -15.97 -20.61
CA VAL A 91 0.70 -14.65 -21.20
C VAL A 91 1.05 -13.55 -20.18
N GLY A 92 1.84 -12.56 -20.63
CA GLY A 92 2.28 -11.46 -19.77
C GLY A 92 3.65 -11.68 -19.10
N TYR A 93 4.31 -12.81 -19.30
CA TYR A 93 5.64 -13.09 -18.76
C TYR A 93 6.66 -11.99 -19.14
N GLU A 94 6.73 -11.64 -20.43
CA GLU A 94 7.66 -10.62 -20.94
C GLU A 94 7.38 -9.20 -20.37
N ALA A 95 6.12 -8.91 -20.10
CA ALA A 95 5.73 -7.60 -19.56
C ALA A 95 6.14 -7.41 -18.10
N GLY A 96 6.31 -8.51 -17.34
CA GLY A 96 6.55 -8.48 -15.91
C GLY A 96 5.33 -8.02 -15.10
N GLY A 97 5.50 -7.86 -13.80
CA GLY A 97 4.44 -7.41 -12.90
C GLY A 97 4.38 -5.89 -12.77
N GLN A 98 3.18 -5.35 -12.67
CA GLN A 98 2.98 -3.90 -12.55
C GLN A 98 3.64 -3.33 -11.28
N LEU A 99 3.45 -3.99 -10.14
CA LEU A 99 4.05 -3.57 -8.87
C LEU A 99 5.57 -3.74 -8.88
N THR A 100 6.05 -4.90 -9.28
CA THR A 100 7.47 -5.21 -9.29
C THR A 100 8.25 -4.32 -10.25
N ASN A 101 7.70 -4.02 -11.42
CA ASN A 101 8.30 -3.09 -12.37
C ASN A 101 8.33 -1.65 -11.83
N ALA A 102 7.26 -1.21 -11.17
CA ALA A 102 7.20 0.13 -10.58
C ALA A 102 8.27 0.33 -9.52
N VAL A 103 8.45 -0.64 -8.61
CA VAL A 103 9.47 -0.58 -7.55
C VAL A 103 10.89 -0.70 -8.12
N LYS A 104 11.11 -1.54 -9.13
CA LYS A 104 12.41 -1.63 -9.81
C LYS A 104 12.78 -0.30 -10.48
N LYS A 105 11.81 0.37 -11.09
CA LYS A 105 12.03 1.66 -11.77
C LYS A 105 12.34 2.78 -10.78
N ASN A 106 11.63 2.83 -9.68
CA ASN A 106 11.85 3.80 -8.60
C ASN A 106 11.54 3.19 -7.23
N PRO A 107 12.56 2.75 -6.48
CA PRO A 107 12.36 2.19 -5.14
C PRO A 107 11.95 3.24 -4.10
N PHE A 108 12.25 4.53 -4.32
CA PHE A 108 11.88 5.64 -3.43
C PHE A 108 10.47 6.14 -3.78
N CYS A 109 9.45 5.40 -3.36
CA CYS A 109 8.06 5.69 -3.73
C CYS A 109 7.10 5.37 -2.59
N ILE A 110 5.88 5.89 -2.72
CA ILE A 110 4.73 5.47 -1.94
C ILE A 110 3.91 4.49 -2.78
N LEU A 111 3.66 3.32 -2.24
CA LEU A 111 2.76 2.33 -2.83
C LEU A 111 1.41 2.43 -2.12
N LEU A 112 0.41 2.92 -2.83
CA LEU A 112 -0.96 3.06 -2.33
C LEU A 112 -1.82 1.93 -2.86
N PHE A 113 -2.23 1.02 -1.97
CA PHE A 113 -3.16 -0.06 -2.28
C PHE A 113 -4.56 0.34 -1.81
N ASP A 114 -5.39 0.75 -2.75
CA ASP A 114 -6.72 1.31 -2.48
C ASP A 114 -7.77 0.18 -2.43
N GLU A 115 -8.67 0.23 -1.44
CA GLU A 115 -9.74 -0.75 -1.22
C GLU A 115 -9.22 -2.19 -1.04
N ILE A 116 -8.28 -2.38 -0.10
CA ILE A 116 -7.57 -3.65 0.13
C ILE A 116 -8.53 -4.85 0.34
N GLU A 117 -9.72 -4.62 0.87
CA GLU A 117 -10.75 -5.64 1.07
C GLU A 117 -11.27 -6.27 -0.21
N LYS A 118 -11.02 -5.65 -1.37
CA LYS A 118 -11.42 -6.18 -2.68
C LYS A 118 -10.38 -7.07 -3.33
N ALA A 119 -9.15 -7.08 -2.80
CA ALA A 119 -8.08 -7.91 -3.33
C ALA A 119 -8.37 -9.41 -3.14
N HIS A 120 -7.98 -10.22 -4.11
CA HIS A 120 -8.00 -11.67 -3.96
C HIS A 120 -7.03 -12.12 -2.84
N SER A 121 -7.36 -13.20 -2.13
CA SER A 121 -6.55 -13.71 -1.02
C SER A 121 -5.09 -13.99 -1.39
N THR A 122 -4.82 -14.46 -2.61
CA THR A 122 -3.46 -14.70 -3.10
C THR A 122 -2.59 -13.43 -3.11
N ILE A 123 -3.20 -12.26 -3.34
CA ILE A 123 -2.51 -10.97 -3.29
C ILE A 123 -2.23 -10.58 -1.84
N LEU A 124 -3.18 -10.81 -0.93
CA LEU A 124 -2.99 -10.53 0.50
C LEU A 124 -1.81 -11.34 1.06
N ASP A 125 -1.66 -12.60 0.67
CA ASP A 125 -0.52 -13.45 1.05
C ASP A 125 0.81 -12.86 0.56
N LYS A 126 0.84 -12.32 -0.67
CA LYS A 126 2.02 -11.63 -1.21
C LYS A 126 2.36 -10.35 -0.45
N PHE A 127 1.35 -9.59 -0.04
CA PHE A 127 1.57 -8.40 0.78
C PHE A 127 2.12 -8.76 2.15
N LEU A 128 1.63 -9.82 2.79
CA LEU A 128 2.20 -10.31 4.04
C LEU A 128 3.69 -10.63 3.89
N GLN A 129 4.07 -11.33 2.83
CA GLN A 129 5.47 -11.60 2.53
C GLN A 129 6.30 -10.31 2.39
N ILE A 130 5.81 -9.30 1.66
CA ILE A 130 6.48 -8.01 1.51
C ILE A 130 6.66 -7.32 2.88
N LEU A 131 5.63 -7.36 3.73
CA LEU A 131 5.66 -6.72 5.04
C LEU A 131 6.60 -7.42 6.03
N GLU A 132 6.73 -8.74 5.93
CA GLU A 132 7.58 -9.55 6.80
C GLU A 132 9.03 -9.56 6.35
N ASP A 133 9.27 -9.87 5.07
CA ASP A 133 10.61 -10.08 4.50
C ASP A 133 11.18 -8.81 3.83
N GLY A 134 10.34 -7.83 3.51
CA GLY A 134 10.73 -6.61 2.77
C GLY A 134 11.13 -6.85 1.33
N ARG A 135 10.90 -8.05 0.82
CA ARG A 135 11.26 -8.47 -0.54
C ARG A 135 10.28 -9.52 -1.06
N MET A 136 10.27 -9.65 -2.36
CA MET A 136 9.56 -10.74 -3.03
C MET A 136 10.26 -11.13 -4.34
N THR A 137 10.00 -12.33 -4.82
CA THR A 137 10.47 -12.79 -6.14
C THR A 137 9.36 -12.56 -7.17
N ASP A 138 9.70 -11.90 -8.29
CA ASP A 138 8.77 -11.70 -9.39
C ASP A 138 8.60 -12.96 -10.26
N GLY A 139 7.69 -12.91 -11.24
CA GLY A 139 7.43 -14.02 -12.15
C GLY A 139 8.63 -14.41 -13.04
N GLN A 140 9.63 -13.53 -13.16
CA GLN A 140 10.86 -13.77 -13.92
C GLN A 140 12.02 -14.32 -13.05
N GLY A 141 11.77 -14.55 -11.75
CA GLY A 141 12.77 -15.04 -10.82
C GLY A 141 13.68 -13.97 -10.20
N ASN A 142 13.40 -12.68 -10.44
CA ASN A 142 14.20 -11.62 -9.85
C ASN A 142 13.68 -11.24 -8.47
N THR A 143 14.60 -10.98 -7.54
CA THR A 143 14.24 -10.44 -6.22
C THR A 143 14.01 -8.94 -6.30
N VAL A 144 12.86 -8.49 -5.81
CA VAL A 144 12.49 -7.07 -5.71
C VAL A 144 12.43 -6.67 -4.24
N TYR A 145 13.13 -5.58 -3.89
CA TYR A 145 13.25 -5.08 -2.53
C TYR A 145 12.34 -3.88 -2.31
N PHE A 146 11.65 -3.86 -1.17
CA PHE A 146 10.70 -2.81 -0.77
C PHE A 146 11.22 -1.95 0.40
N SER A 147 12.49 -2.10 0.77
CA SER A 147 13.11 -1.42 1.93
C SER A 147 13.09 0.10 1.83
N GLU A 148 13.03 0.66 0.62
CA GLU A 148 12.99 2.10 0.40
C GLU A 148 11.57 2.64 0.21
N THR A 149 10.55 1.77 0.18
CA THR A 149 9.17 2.15 -0.05
C THR A 149 8.43 2.51 1.25
N ILE A 150 7.39 3.32 1.12
CA ILE A 150 6.33 3.47 2.11
C ILE A 150 5.07 2.85 1.55
N ILE A 151 4.44 1.96 2.31
CA ILE A 151 3.24 1.25 1.89
C ILE A 151 2.03 1.84 2.61
N ILE A 152 0.99 2.18 1.86
CA ILE A 152 -0.27 2.68 2.39
C ILE A 152 -1.38 1.76 1.89
N PHE A 153 -2.13 1.19 2.82
CA PHE A 153 -3.37 0.48 2.53
C PHE A 153 -4.55 1.37 2.86
N THR A 154 -5.58 1.36 2.03
CA THR A 154 -6.85 1.96 2.38
C THR A 154 -7.96 0.92 2.44
N SER A 155 -8.95 1.16 3.28
CA SER A 155 -10.14 0.31 3.39
C SER A 155 -11.38 1.15 3.69
N ASN A 156 -12.52 0.66 3.21
CA ASN A 156 -13.84 1.17 3.53
C ASN A 156 -14.59 0.24 4.49
N LEU A 157 -13.96 -0.82 5.01
CA LEU A 157 -14.56 -1.75 5.96
C LEU A 157 -14.65 -1.15 7.38
N GLY A 158 -15.67 -1.58 8.11
CA GLY A 158 -15.85 -1.22 9.53
C GLY A 158 -16.38 0.17 9.80
N ILE A 159 -16.70 0.94 8.75
CA ILE A 159 -17.13 2.34 8.86
C ILE A 159 -18.63 2.47 9.02
N TYR A 160 -19.36 1.45 8.59
CA TYR A 160 -20.80 1.42 8.67
C TYR A 160 -21.25 0.23 9.49
N VAL A 161 -22.12 0.48 10.48
CA VAL A 161 -22.95 -0.54 11.11
C VAL A 161 -24.30 -0.56 10.39
N LYS A 162 -24.91 -1.73 10.29
CA LYS A 162 -26.30 -1.83 9.85
C LYS A 162 -27.18 -1.53 11.04
N ASP A 163 -28.10 -0.58 10.90
CA ASP A 163 -29.17 -0.36 11.86
C ASP A 163 -30.15 -1.57 11.90
N ALA A 164 -31.11 -1.54 12.80
CA ALA A 164 -32.12 -2.58 12.92
C ALA A 164 -32.99 -2.76 11.66
N PHE A 165 -32.98 -1.81 10.75
CA PHE A 165 -33.71 -1.82 9.47
C PHE A 165 -32.82 -2.16 8.27
N GLY A 166 -31.53 -2.43 8.49
CA GLY A 166 -30.58 -2.80 7.45
C GLY A 166 -29.94 -1.62 6.70
N ASN A 167 -30.20 -0.37 7.11
CA ASN A 167 -29.55 0.81 6.55
C ASN A 167 -28.10 0.90 7.05
N ARG A 168 -27.23 1.52 6.24
CA ARG A 168 -25.82 1.75 6.61
C ARG A 168 -25.72 3.07 7.38
N GLU A 169 -25.35 2.99 8.65
CA GLU A 169 -25.01 4.16 9.47
C GLU A 169 -23.50 4.23 9.72
N PRO A 170 -22.92 5.44 9.79
CA PRO A 170 -21.52 5.60 10.15
C PRO A 170 -21.27 5.02 11.55
N ASN A 171 -20.24 4.18 11.67
CA ASN A 171 -19.79 3.68 12.97
C ASN A 171 -18.99 4.80 13.66
N VAL A 172 -19.66 5.57 14.51
CA VAL A 172 -19.08 6.70 15.25
C VAL A 172 -18.66 6.19 16.63
N THR A 173 -17.56 5.45 16.69
CA THR A 173 -16.90 5.12 17.97
C THR A 173 -15.50 5.71 17.99
#